data_f250ce2ce2953965cc262a88d1d732bb
#
_entry.id   f250ce2ce2953965cc262a88d1d732bb
#
_cell.length_a   1.000
_cell.length_b   1.000
_cell.length_c   1.000
_cell.angle_alpha   90.00
_cell.angle_beta   90.00
_cell.angle_gamma   90.00
#
_symmetry.space_group_name_H-M   'P 1'
#
loop_
_entity.id
_entity.type
_entity.pdbx_description
1 polymer ?
#
loop_
_entity_poly.entity_id
_entity_poly.type
_entity_poly.pdbx_seq_one_letter_code
_entity_poly.pdbx_strand_id
1 'polypeptide(L)'
;MKNIFILLLSFNFSLSAQNDILSKKIDSIMYTSVRQKAFPGAQIVVLKDGKEILNKNYGYHTYDSIHMVTKNSIYDLASITKPTAGAFALMSLYEDGLLDINSPLSNYIKYFNNTRVGDMKVIDYLQHITGIRSWIPFHETTKKDNGNFKKKTLSFIYKKRYNIKLTDSLYLYKNYKKEIYKQIKNTNFIEGDTVLYSGLFYYLIPEIVKTLSGDDFDSYLEKIYQKAGLETMVFNPLKKFQLNQIVPTEDDSFFRNFQIHGVVHDEGAAMMNGVSANAGLFSTGSDLSKFYQIFLDGDIENEDQVIDNKVVKLFTEYENENLKFYRGLGFDKPKPRYDINNCTYSRYVSDSSYGHSGYTGTFFWVDPEHNLIFVFLSNRVYDSRDNKKISELNIRTNIHDLIYENLVELDSDVYL
;
A
#
# COMPACT_ATOMS: atom_id res chain seq x y z
N MET A 1 48.84 -2.09 10.75
CA MET A 1 47.75 -3.10 10.74
C MET A 1 47.05 -3.29 12.07
N LYS A 2 47.69 -3.34 13.23
CA LYS A 2 47.00 -3.48 14.55
C LYS A 2 46.01 -2.34 14.89
N ASN A 3 46.31 -1.10 14.55
CA ASN A 3 45.45 0.05 14.90
C ASN A 3 44.16 0.14 14.04
N ILE A 4 44.18 -0.37 12.81
CA ILE A 4 42.99 -0.43 11.93
C ILE A 4 42.00 -1.49 12.43
N PHE A 5 42.49 -2.61 12.97
CA PHE A 5 41.65 -3.69 13.49
C PHE A 5 40.91 -3.30 14.79
N ILE A 6 41.55 -2.46 15.65
CA ILE A 6 40.94 -1.94 16.88
C ILE A 6 39.85 -0.91 16.55
N LEU A 7 40.07 -0.05 15.52
CA LEU A 7 39.07 0.93 15.09
C LEU A 7 37.83 0.27 14.51
N LEU A 8 37.98 -0.78 13.70
CA LEU A 8 36.90 -1.55 13.12
C LEU A 8 36.09 -2.33 14.19
N LEU A 9 36.74 -2.85 15.22
CA LEU A 9 36.07 -3.52 16.35
C LEU A 9 35.31 -2.53 17.21
N SER A 10 35.84 -1.33 17.49
CA SER A 10 35.15 -0.31 18.29
C SER A 10 33.92 0.25 17.55
N PHE A 11 33.99 0.42 16.24
CA PHE A 11 32.88 0.89 15.41
C PHE A 11 31.71 -0.13 15.36
N ASN A 12 32.00 -1.42 15.19
CA ASN A 12 30.98 -2.48 15.22
C ASN A 12 30.33 -2.64 16.61
N PHE A 13 31.08 -2.44 17.70
CA PHE A 13 30.53 -2.47 19.05
C PHE A 13 29.59 -1.30 19.35
N SER A 14 29.92 -0.11 18.85
CA SER A 14 29.09 1.10 18.96
C SER A 14 27.77 0.94 18.22
N LEU A 15 27.82 0.45 16.97
CA LEU A 15 26.63 0.25 16.12
C LEU A 15 25.67 -0.83 16.71
N SER A 16 26.22 -1.93 17.25
CA SER A 16 25.44 -2.97 17.92
C SER A 16 24.72 -2.44 19.16
N ALA A 17 25.39 -1.63 19.98
CA ALA A 17 24.80 -1.03 21.17
C ALA A 17 23.70 -0.02 20.83
N GLN A 18 23.85 0.75 19.76
CA GLN A 18 22.88 1.72 19.29
C GLN A 18 21.60 1.02 18.77
N ASN A 19 21.77 -0.06 18.01
CA ASN A 19 20.65 -0.89 17.54
C ASN A 19 19.87 -1.52 18.70
N ASP A 20 20.55 -1.95 19.77
CA ASP A 20 19.91 -2.49 20.98
C ASP A 20 19.08 -1.43 21.72
N ILE A 21 19.56 -0.18 21.78
CA ILE A 21 18.84 0.94 22.41
C ILE A 21 17.58 1.27 21.58
N LEU A 22 17.72 1.44 20.27
CA LEU A 22 16.60 1.66 19.37
C LEU A 22 15.54 0.55 19.51
N SER A 23 16.00 -0.68 19.45
CA SER A 23 15.16 -1.87 19.62
C SER A 23 14.32 -1.83 20.89
N LYS A 24 14.93 -1.52 22.05
CA LYS A 24 14.23 -1.41 23.33
C LYS A 24 13.22 -0.26 23.39
N LYS A 25 13.54 0.88 22.80
CA LYS A 25 12.62 2.03 22.72
C LYS A 25 11.38 1.66 21.89
N ILE A 26 11.58 1.02 20.73
CA ILE A 26 10.49 0.53 19.87
C ILE A 26 9.66 -0.53 20.59
N ASP A 27 10.29 -1.50 21.28
CA ASP A 27 9.59 -2.52 22.07
C ASP A 27 8.63 -1.88 23.09
N SER A 28 9.08 -0.84 23.80
CA SER A 28 8.26 -0.14 24.78
C SER A 28 6.99 0.46 24.16
N ILE A 29 7.11 1.12 23.00
CA ILE A 29 5.97 1.69 22.27
C ILE A 29 5.05 0.55 21.82
N MET A 30 5.60 -0.50 21.23
CA MET A 30 4.81 -1.57 20.61
C MET A 30 4.05 -2.40 21.63
N TYR A 31 4.70 -2.82 22.74
CA TYR A 31 4.00 -3.54 23.79
C TYR A 31 2.92 -2.68 24.48
N THR A 32 3.16 -1.37 24.60
CA THR A 32 2.14 -0.45 25.11
C THR A 32 0.97 -0.33 24.14
N SER A 33 1.23 -0.22 22.85
CA SER A 33 0.21 -0.13 21.79
C SER A 33 -0.68 -1.37 21.73
N VAL A 34 -0.10 -2.56 21.80
CA VAL A 34 -0.85 -3.83 21.86
C VAL A 34 -1.71 -3.89 23.13
N ARG A 35 -1.16 -3.54 24.30
CA ARG A 35 -1.94 -3.51 25.55
C ARG A 35 -3.10 -2.51 25.51
N GLN A 36 -2.92 -1.38 24.87
CA GLN A 36 -3.96 -0.37 24.67
C GLN A 36 -4.95 -0.74 23.56
N LYS A 37 -4.78 -1.90 22.93
CA LYS A 37 -5.61 -2.37 21.82
C LYS A 37 -5.63 -1.37 20.64
N ALA A 38 -4.48 -0.80 20.29
CA ALA A 38 -4.34 -0.03 19.05
C ALA A 38 -4.38 -0.95 17.82
N PHE A 39 -3.92 -2.17 17.99
CA PHE A 39 -3.99 -3.31 17.07
C PHE A 39 -3.70 -4.61 17.84
N PRO A 40 -4.16 -5.78 17.37
CA PRO A 40 -3.82 -7.07 18.00
C PRO A 40 -2.35 -7.41 17.85
N GLY A 41 -1.75 -7.11 16.69
CA GLY A 41 -0.35 -7.36 16.42
C GLY A 41 0.18 -6.58 15.22
N ALA A 42 1.51 -6.61 15.06
CA ALA A 42 2.19 -5.85 14.01
C ALA A 42 3.56 -6.45 13.65
N GLN A 43 4.03 -6.11 12.43
CA GLN A 43 5.42 -6.31 11.99
C GLN A 43 6.09 -4.94 11.81
N ILE A 44 7.36 -4.85 12.17
CA ILE A 44 8.24 -3.71 11.91
C ILE A 44 9.48 -4.21 11.19
N VAL A 45 9.80 -3.62 10.03
CA VAL A 45 11.06 -3.86 9.32
C VAL A 45 11.72 -2.52 9.03
N VAL A 46 13.02 -2.44 9.32
CA VAL A 46 13.85 -1.28 9.00
C VAL A 46 15.08 -1.75 8.23
N LEU A 47 15.26 -1.23 7.02
CA LEU A 47 16.49 -1.38 6.26
C LEU A 47 17.26 -0.06 6.27
N LYS A 48 18.57 -0.13 6.45
CA LYS A 48 19.50 0.99 6.37
C LYS A 48 20.74 0.56 5.59
N ASP A 49 21.08 1.29 4.54
CA ASP A 49 22.21 0.98 3.67
C ASP A 49 22.15 -0.46 3.12
N GLY A 50 20.95 -0.88 2.66
CA GLY A 50 20.68 -2.22 2.14
C GLY A 50 20.71 -3.35 3.16
N LYS A 51 20.83 -3.05 4.47
CA LYS A 51 20.90 -4.04 5.54
C LYS A 51 19.67 -4.01 6.44
N GLU A 52 19.17 -5.17 6.82
CA GLU A 52 18.10 -5.29 7.80
C GLU A 52 18.65 -4.97 9.21
N ILE A 53 18.28 -3.78 9.72
CA ILE A 53 18.66 -3.32 11.07
C ILE A 53 17.66 -3.81 12.11
N LEU A 54 16.38 -3.87 11.73
CA LEU A 54 15.30 -4.32 12.60
C LEU A 54 14.29 -5.13 11.81
N ASN A 55 13.91 -6.31 12.37
CA ASN A 55 12.78 -7.10 11.89
C ASN A 55 12.09 -7.72 13.11
N LYS A 56 11.02 -7.08 13.56
CA LYS A 56 10.34 -7.44 14.81
C LYS A 56 8.86 -7.66 14.61
N ASN A 57 8.33 -8.57 15.41
CA ASN A 57 6.95 -9.00 15.37
C ASN A 57 6.35 -8.88 16.77
N TYR A 58 5.14 -8.35 16.89
CA TYR A 58 4.50 -8.04 18.15
C TYR A 58 3.07 -8.55 18.18
N GLY A 59 2.64 -9.05 19.34
CA GLY A 59 1.27 -9.46 19.59
C GLY A 59 0.82 -10.66 18.78
N TYR A 60 -0.44 -10.67 18.42
CA TYR A 60 -1.14 -11.81 17.84
C TYR A 60 -1.95 -11.39 16.62
N HIS A 61 -2.45 -12.38 15.86
CA HIS A 61 -3.33 -12.13 14.72
C HIS A 61 -4.66 -11.49 15.16
N THR A 62 -5.15 -11.89 16.34
CA THR A 62 -6.41 -11.45 16.95
C THR A 62 -6.23 -11.22 18.45
N TYR A 63 -7.23 -10.62 19.11
CA TYR A 63 -7.19 -10.38 20.56
C TYR A 63 -7.42 -11.63 21.42
N ASP A 64 -7.74 -12.78 20.81
CA ASP A 64 -7.82 -14.09 21.51
C ASP A 64 -6.45 -14.67 21.90
N SER A 65 -5.37 -14.10 21.33
CA SER A 65 -3.99 -14.47 21.61
C SER A 65 -3.61 -15.92 21.27
N ILE A 66 -4.25 -16.51 20.25
CA ILE A 66 -3.98 -17.90 19.83
C ILE A 66 -2.81 -17.94 18.83
N HIS A 67 -2.83 -17.09 17.78
CA HIS A 67 -1.82 -17.09 16.73
C HIS A 67 -0.89 -15.88 16.88
N MET A 68 0.36 -16.12 17.26
CA MET A 68 1.38 -15.05 17.36
C MET A 68 1.71 -14.49 15.97
N VAL A 69 1.94 -13.18 15.90
CA VAL A 69 2.54 -12.57 14.71
C VAL A 69 3.98 -13.03 14.58
N THR A 70 4.34 -13.46 13.37
CA THR A 70 5.70 -13.91 13.01
C THR A 70 6.15 -13.16 11.76
N LYS A 71 7.42 -13.25 11.38
CA LYS A 71 7.95 -12.69 10.14
C LYS A 71 7.25 -13.21 8.86
N ASN A 72 6.55 -14.35 8.98
CA ASN A 72 5.80 -14.98 7.89
C ASN A 72 4.29 -14.65 7.91
N SER A 73 3.84 -13.82 8.84
CA SER A 73 2.44 -13.36 8.88
C SER A 73 2.16 -12.41 7.74
N ILE A 74 1.12 -12.72 6.95
CA ILE A 74 0.78 -12.02 5.71
C ILE A 74 -0.36 -11.06 5.99
N TYR A 75 -0.16 -9.78 5.65
CA TYR A 75 -1.10 -8.69 5.90
C TYR A 75 -1.77 -8.21 4.61
N ASP A 76 -3.04 -7.83 4.69
CA ASP A 76 -3.70 -7.01 3.68
C ASP A 76 -3.08 -5.60 3.68
N LEU A 77 -2.41 -5.25 2.61
CA LEU A 77 -1.69 -3.98 2.46
C LEU A 77 -2.62 -2.78 2.25
N ALA A 78 -3.91 -3.02 1.99
CA ALA A 78 -4.89 -1.97 1.68
C ALA A 78 -4.37 -1.00 0.61
N SER A 79 -4.38 0.32 0.87
CA SER A 79 -3.97 1.33 -0.11
C SER A 79 -2.49 1.32 -0.48
N ILE A 80 -1.62 0.63 0.26
CA ILE A 80 -0.23 0.38 -0.19
C ILE A 80 -0.21 -0.38 -1.53
N THR A 81 -1.28 -1.10 -1.86
CA THR A 81 -1.48 -1.69 -3.20
C THR A 81 -1.34 -0.65 -4.32
N LYS A 82 -1.72 0.62 -4.08
CA LYS A 82 -1.67 1.67 -5.11
C LYS A 82 -0.24 1.93 -5.62
N PRO A 83 0.74 2.28 -4.78
CA PRO A 83 2.12 2.43 -5.24
C PRO A 83 2.76 1.08 -5.60
N THR A 84 2.56 0.04 -4.78
CA THR A 84 3.31 -1.22 -4.86
C THR A 84 2.86 -2.11 -6.03
N ALA A 85 1.59 -2.06 -6.41
CA ALA A 85 1.05 -2.80 -7.55
C ALA A 85 0.59 -1.88 -8.68
N GLY A 86 -0.25 -0.86 -8.35
CA GLY A 86 -0.86 0.00 -9.34
C GLY A 86 0.15 0.88 -10.09
N ALA A 87 0.85 1.76 -9.37
CA ALA A 87 1.85 2.64 -9.97
C ALA A 87 3.03 1.83 -10.53
N PHE A 88 3.47 0.79 -9.81
CA PHE A 88 4.55 -0.07 -10.27
C PHE A 88 4.26 -0.78 -11.61
N ALA A 89 3.04 -1.29 -11.81
CA ALA A 89 2.65 -1.83 -13.12
C ALA A 89 2.69 -0.78 -14.24
N LEU A 90 2.28 0.46 -13.93
CA LEU A 90 2.37 1.57 -14.89
C LEU A 90 3.82 2.01 -15.13
N MET A 91 4.70 1.96 -14.11
CA MET A 91 6.14 2.19 -14.26
C MET A 91 6.75 1.18 -15.23
N SER A 92 6.47 -0.11 -15.04
CA SER A 92 6.98 -1.18 -15.91
C SER A 92 6.47 -1.02 -17.37
N LEU A 93 5.19 -0.71 -17.56
CA LEU A 93 4.64 -0.44 -18.90
C LEU A 93 5.21 0.84 -19.53
N TYR A 94 5.55 1.85 -18.73
CA TYR A 94 6.21 3.07 -19.18
C TYR A 94 7.65 2.79 -19.62
N GLU A 95 8.39 2.01 -18.86
CA GLU A 95 9.76 1.56 -19.18
C GLU A 95 9.79 0.78 -20.50
N ASP A 96 8.83 -0.12 -20.71
CA ASP A 96 8.66 -0.90 -21.94
C ASP A 96 8.24 -0.04 -23.14
N GLY A 97 7.97 1.28 -22.97
CA GLY A 97 7.48 2.18 -24.01
C GLY A 97 6.04 1.91 -24.45
N LEU A 98 5.29 1.10 -23.70
CA LEU A 98 3.89 0.76 -23.99
C LEU A 98 2.91 1.81 -23.45
N LEU A 99 3.28 2.54 -22.40
CA LEU A 99 2.46 3.55 -21.73
C LEU A 99 3.08 4.95 -21.88
N ASP A 100 2.30 5.91 -22.39
CA ASP A 100 2.58 7.33 -22.25
C ASP A 100 1.69 7.93 -21.15
N ILE A 101 2.27 8.31 -20.02
CA ILE A 101 1.52 8.88 -18.88
C ILE A 101 0.87 10.23 -19.18
N ASN A 102 1.32 10.93 -20.23
CA ASN A 102 0.73 12.21 -20.68
C ASN A 102 -0.47 12.01 -21.60
N SER A 103 -0.74 10.80 -22.04
CA SER A 103 -1.89 10.45 -22.86
C SER A 103 -3.18 10.37 -22.03
N PRO A 104 -4.34 10.69 -22.63
CA PRO A 104 -5.64 10.53 -21.96
C PRO A 104 -5.96 9.06 -21.72
N LEU A 105 -6.71 8.79 -20.64
CA LEU A 105 -7.12 7.44 -20.26
C LEU A 105 -7.83 6.68 -21.39
N SER A 106 -8.62 7.38 -22.18
CA SER A 106 -9.36 6.80 -23.32
C SER A 106 -8.48 6.19 -24.40
N ASN A 107 -7.19 6.54 -24.49
CA ASN A 107 -6.26 5.88 -25.39
C ASN A 107 -6.07 4.40 -25.01
N TYR A 108 -6.18 4.08 -23.73
CA TYR A 108 -5.95 2.74 -23.16
C TYR A 108 -7.25 1.98 -22.91
N ILE A 109 -8.33 2.69 -22.52
CA ILE A 109 -9.62 2.07 -22.22
C ILE A 109 -10.73 2.72 -23.04
N LYS A 110 -11.00 2.19 -24.22
CA LYS A 110 -11.98 2.72 -25.20
C LYS A 110 -13.39 2.90 -24.63
N TYR A 111 -13.76 2.17 -23.56
CA TYR A 111 -15.04 2.32 -22.86
C TYR A 111 -15.28 3.74 -22.34
N PHE A 112 -14.22 4.49 -22.07
CA PHE A 112 -14.27 5.86 -21.57
C PHE A 112 -14.15 6.94 -22.66
N ASN A 113 -14.14 6.58 -23.95
CA ASN A 113 -14.15 7.55 -25.04
C ASN A 113 -15.32 8.53 -24.88
N ASN A 114 -15.06 9.81 -25.22
CA ASN A 114 -16.02 10.90 -25.14
C ASN A 114 -16.63 11.08 -23.73
N THR A 115 -15.83 10.95 -22.70
CA THR A 115 -16.21 11.20 -21.31
C THR A 115 -15.15 11.98 -20.58
N ARG A 116 -15.53 12.80 -19.59
CA ARG A 116 -14.57 13.55 -18.77
C ARG A 116 -13.54 12.62 -18.10
N VAL A 117 -13.95 11.42 -17.67
CA VAL A 117 -13.03 10.40 -17.14
C VAL A 117 -12.01 9.96 -18.18
N GLY A 118 -12.42 9.77 -19.45
CA GLY A 118 -11.54 9.32 -20.52
C GLY A 118 -10.59 10.41 -21.02
N ASP A 119 -10.98 11.67 -20.93
CA ASP A 119 -10.21 12.81 -21.46
C ASP A 119 -9.06 13.24 -20.53
N MET A 120 -9.10 12.86 -19.25
CA MET A 120 -8.03 13.14 -18.28
C MET A 120 -6.80 12.29 -18.56
N LYS A 121 -5.61 12.87 -18.38
CA LYS A 121 -4.33 12.18 -18.54
C LYS A 121 -4.06 11.19 -17.39
N VAL A 122 -3.31 10.13 -17.68
CA VAL A 122 -2.90 9.15 -16.66
C VAL A 122 -2.10 9.82 -15.54
N ILE A 123 -1.21 10.76 -15.87
CA ILE A 123 -0.41 11.50 -14.91
C ILE A 123 -1.27 12.31 -13.93
N ASP A 124 -2.37 12.94 -14.42
CA ASP A 124 -3.27 13.73 -13.58
C ASP A 124 -3.99 12.86 -12.54
N TYR A 125 -4.32 11.62 -12.91
CA TYR A 125 -4.89 10.63 -12.00
C TYR A 125 -3.89 10.19 -10.91
N LEU A 126 -2.64 9.94 -11.31
CA LEU A 126 -1.58 9.52 -10.38
C LEU A 126 -1.25 10.62 -9.36
N GLN A 127 -1.39 11.90 -9.74
CA GLN A 127 -1.23 13.05 -8.86
C GLN A 127 -2.50 13.42 -8.08
N HIS A 128 -3.64 12.78 -8.35
CA HIS A 128 -4.94 13.10 -7.75
C HIS A 128 -5.44 14.53 -8.00
N ILE A 129 -5.15 15.11 -9.18
CA ILE A 129 -5.55 16.48 -9.56
C ILE A 129 -6.73 16.54 -10.54
N THR A 130 -7.29 15.41 -10.91
CA THR A 130 -8.42 15.34 -11.84
C THR A 130 -9.73 15.90 -11.28
N GLY A 131 -9.84 16.09 -9.96
CA GLY A 131 -11.08 16.45 -9.29
C GLY A 131 -12.13 15.32 -9.27
N ILE A 132 -11.79 14.11 -9.72
CA ILE A 132 -12.69 12.96 -9.59
C ILE A 132 -12.93 12.66 -8.11
N ARG A 133 -14.18 12.36 -7.73
CA ARG A 133 -14.52 12.08 -6.32
C ARG A 133 -13.64 10.98 -5.73
N SER A 134 -13.42 11.02 -4.42
CA SER A 134 -12.49 10.13 -3.71
C SER A 134 -12.90 8.66 -3.77
N TRP A 135 -14.20 8.35 -3.67
CA TRP A 135 -14.69 7.00 -3.48
C TRP A 135 -16.17 6.86 -3.91
N ILE A 136 -16.55 5.66 -4.35
CA ILE A 136 -17.93 5.25 -4.65
C ILE A 136 -18.25 4.01 -3.80
N PRO A 137 -19.32 4.02 -2.99
CA PRO A 137 -19.76 2.87 -2.21
C PRO A 137 -20.48 1.84 -3.11
N PHE A 138 -19.73 1.13 -3.96
CA PHE A 138 -20.27 0.19 -4.93
C PHE A 138 -21.19 -0.87 -4.29
N HIS A 139 -20.91 -1.29 -3.07
CA HIS A 139 -21.68 -2.28 -2.32
C HIS A 139 -23.08 -1.76 -1.96
N GLU A 140 -23.27 -0.49 -1.64
CA GLU A 140 -24.58 0.12 -1.35
C GLU A 140 -25.49 0.09 -2.57
N THR A 141 -24.90 0.27 -3.77
CA THR A 141 -25.66 0.26 -5.02
C THR A 141 -26.22 -1.10 -5.40
N THR A 142 -25.83 -2.17 -4.68
CA THR A 142 -26.30 -3.53 -4.90
C THR A 142 -27.71 -3.79 -4.36
N LYS A 143 -28.18 -2.95 -3.44
CA LYS A 143 -29.46 -3.10 -2.74
C LYS A 143 -30.50 -2.11 -3.27
N LYS A 144 -31.76 -2.47 -3.14
CA LYS A 144 -32.92 -1.60 -3.29
C LYS A 144 -33.24 -0.94 -1.93
N ASP A 145 -34.09 0.08 -1.93
CA ASP A 145 -34.52 0.77 -0.71
C ASP A 145 -35.16 -0.16 0.33
N ASN A 146 -35.78 -1.24 -0.11
CA ASN A 146 -36.37 -2.27 0.76
C ASN A 146 -35.36 -3.34 1.23
N GLY A 147 -34.06 -3.12 1.03
CA GLY A 147 -32.98 -4.02 1.46
C GLY A 147 -32.72 -5.25 0.56
N ASN A 148 -33.62 -5.55 -0.37
CA ASN A 148 -33.42 -6.67 -1.29
C ASN A 148 -32.34 -6.39 -2.33
N PHE A 149 -31.62 -7.42 -2.77
CA PHE A 149 -30.63 -7.26 -3.84
C PHE A 149 -31.26 -6.88 -5.18
N LYS A 150 -30.62 -5.98 -5.89
CA LYS A 150 -30.96 -5.70 -7.29
C LYS A 150 -30.60 -6.90 -8.17
N LYS A 151 -31.27 -7.04 -9.30
CA LYS A 151 -30.90 -8.05 -10.31
C LYS A 151 -29.46 -7.83 -10.79
N LYS A 152 -28.72 -8.92 -11.02
CA LYS A 152 -27.31 -8.89 -11.49
C LYS A 152 -26.34 -8.18 -10.51
N THR A 153 -26.57 -8.29 -9.21
CA THR A 153 -25.68 -7.82 -8.15
C THR A 153 -25.25 -8.97 -7.26
N LEU A 154 -25.97 -9.27 -6.20
CA LEU A 154 -25.61 -10.25 -5.17
C LEU A 154 -26.60 -11.44 -5.13
N SER A 155 -26.14 -12.57 -4.61
CA SER A 155 -26.92 -13.77 -4.33
C SER A 155 -26.33 -14.52 -3.13
N PHE A 156 -27.20 -14.99 -2.22
CA PHE A 156 -26.79 -15.88 -1.12
C PHE A 156 -26.50 -17.32 -1.58
N ILE A 157 -26.80 -17.64 -2.83
CA ILE A 157 -26.63 -18.99 -3.39
C ILE A 157 -25.71 -18.89 -4.60
N TYR A 158 -24.69 -19.77 -4.63
CA TYR A 158 -23.84 -19.94 -5.81
C TYR A 158 -24.69 -20.30 -7.04
N LYS A 159 -24.44 -19.63 -8.15
CA LYS A 159 -25.02 -19.92 -9.47
C LYS A 159 -23.97 -19.61 -10.53
N LYS A 160 -24.03 -20.26 -11.70
CA LYS A 160 -23.10 -20.02 -12.84
C LYS A 160 -22.88 -18.55 -13.19
N ARG A 161 -23.88 -17.68 -12.93
CA ARG A 161 -23.81 -16.24 -13.17
C ARG A 161 -23.48 -15.41 -11.92
N TYR A 162 -23.48 -16.00 -10.72
CA TYR A 162 -23.13 -15.42 -9.44
C TYR A 162 -22.02 -16.29 -8.84
N ASN A 163 -20.80 -16.13 -9.33
CA ASN A 163 -19.68 -17.03 -9.08
C ASN A 163 -18.44 -16.33 -8.51
N ILE A 164 -18.47 -15.00 -8.34
CA ILE A 164 -17.44 -14.29 -7.61
C ILE A 164 -17.78 -14.42 -6.13
N LYS A 165 -16.95 -15.15 -5.38
CA LYS A 165 -17.16 -15.43 -3.96
C LYS A 165 -16.72 -14.22 -3.14
N LEU A 166 -17.64 -13.61 -2.40
CA LEU A 166 -17.34 -12.55 -1.43
C LEU A 166 -17.21 -13.11 -0.01
N THR A 167 -18.05 -14.13 0.30
CA THR A 167 -18.02 -14.94 1.54
C THR A 167 -18.45 -16.36 1.23
N ASP A 168 -18.53 -17.24 2.23
CA ASP A 168 -19.04 -18.60 2.04
C ASP A 168 -20.52 -18.64 1.63
N SER A 169 -21.27 -17.58 1.93
CA SER A 169 -22.70 -17.48 1.67
C SER A 169 -23.11 -16.26 0.84
N LEU A 170 -22.15 -15.51 0.27
CA LEU A 170 -22.43 -14.31 -0.53
C LEU A 170 -21.62 -14.30 -1.82
N TYR A 171 -22.31 -14.25 -2.95
CA TYR A 171 -21.72 -14.30 -4.28
C TYR A 171 -22.14 -13.11 -5.12
N LEU A 172 -21.17 -12.53 -5.84
CA LEU A 172 -21.39 -11.40 -6.75
C LEU A 172 -21.61 -11.90 -8.18
N TYR A 173 -22.38 -11.13 -8.94
CA TYR A 173 -22.61 -11.38 -10.37
C TYR A 173 -21.32 -11.29 -11.16
N LYS A 174 -20.99 -12.28 -11.97
CA LYS A 174 -19.71 -12.45 -12.68
C LYS A 174 -19.26 -11.26 -13.54
N ASN A 175 -20.20 -10.44 -14.01
CA ASN A 175 -19.89 -9.27 -14.85
C ASN A 175 -20.11 -7.95 -14.09
N TYR A 176 -20.08 -7.94 -12.76
CA TYR A 176 -20.31 -6.73 -11.97
C TYR A 176 -19.26 -5.65 -12.18
N LYS A 177 -18.03 -6.01 -12.59
CA LYS A 177 -16.99 -5.06 -13.04
C LYS A 177 -17.53 -4.03 -14.02
N LYS A 178 -18.45 -4.41 -14.93
CA LYS A 178 -19.07 -3.47 -15.89
C LYS A 178 -19.93 -2.41 -15.21
N GLU A 179 -20.57 -2.76 -14.09
CA GLU A 179 -21.35 -1.78 -13.31
C GLU A 179 -20.44 -0.85 -12.54
N ILE A 180 -19.31 -1.34 -11.98
CA ILE A 180 -18.27 -0.49 -11.38
C ILE A 180 -17.76 0.53 -12.41
N TYR A 181 -17.39 0.10 -13.61
CA TYR A 181 -16.91 0.99 -14.67
C TYR A 181 -17.97 2.01 -15.11
N LYS A 182 -19.24 1.59 -15.16
CA LYS A 182 -20.36 2.48 -15.46
C LYS A 182 -20.54 3.56 -14.39
N GLN A 183 -20.40 3.21 -13.11
CA GLN A 183 -20.50 4.17 -12.02
C GLN A 183 -19.32 5.13 -12.00
N ILE A 184 -18.10 4.66 -12.30
CA ILE A 184 -16.91 5.52 -12.45
C ILE A 184 -17.12 6.46 -13.64
N LYS A 185 -17.59 5.96 -14.80
CA LYS A 185 -17.83 6.75 -16.00
C LYS A 185 -18.79 7.92 -15.77
N ASN A 186 -19.81 7.71 -14.95
CA ASN A 186 -20.87 8.67 -14.66
C ASN A 186 -20.66 9.41 -13.33
N THR A 187 -19.45 9.36 -12.78
CA THR A 187 -19.17 10.02 -11.50
C THR A 187 -19.08 11.53 -11.64
N ASN A 188 -19.40 12.23 -10.55
CA ASN A 188 -19.22 13.66 -10.47
C ASN A 188 -17.75 14.02 -10.22
N PHE A 189 -17.36 15.19 -10.72
CA PHE A 189 -16.09 15.83 -10.43
C PHE A 189 -16.30 17.00 -9.48
N ILE A 190 -15.36 17.19 -8.57
CA ILE A 190 -15.30 18.37 -7.72
C ILE A 190 -14.43 19.38 -8.44
N GLU A 191 -14.97 20.57 -8.70
CA GLU A 191 -14.23 21.63 -9.37
C GLU A 191 -13.35 22.38 -8.35
N GLY A 192 -12.16 22.77 -8.80
CA GLY A 192 -11.17 23.53 -8.03
C GLY A 192 -9.74 22.97 -8.22
N ASP A 193 -8.75 23.83 -8.01
CA ASP A 193 -7.33 23.50 -8.09
C ASP A 193 -6.86 22.80 -6.79
N THR A 194 -7.51 21.70 -6.41
CA THR A 194 -7.20 20.98 -5.19
C THR A 194 -6.80 19.55 -5.49
N VAL A 195 -5.78 19.07 -4.78
CA VAL A 195 -5.46 17.64 -4.75
C VAL A 195 -6.56 16.91 -4.00
N LEU A 196 -7.30 16.07 -4.71
CA LEU A 196 -8.35 15.24 -4.13
C LEU A 196 -7.96 13.76 -4.26
N TYR A 197 -7.47 13.20 -3.16
CA TYR A 197 -7.13 11.77 -3.12
C TYR A 197 -8.31 10.92 -3.58
N SER A 198 -8.12 10.12 -4.64
CA SER A 198 -9.14 9.26 -5.21
C SER A 198 -8.60 7.86 -5.51
N GLY A 199 -9.38 6.85 -5.11
CA GLY A 199 -9.13 5.45 -5.47
C GLY A 199 -9.69 5.03 -6.83
N LEU A 200 -10.54 5.85 -7.48
CA LEU A 200 -11.34 5.40 -8.61
C LEU A 200 -10.52 5.05 -9.85
N PHE A 201 -9.46 5.79 -10.14
CA PHE A 201 -8.55 5.47 -11.26
C PHE A 201 -7.89 4.09 -11.08
N TYR A 202 -7.54 3.73 -9.88
CA TYR A 202 -6.87 2.47 -9.60
C TYR A 202 -7.74 1.23 -9.88
N TYR A 203 -9.07 1.36 -9.91
CA TYR A 203 -9.96 0.30 -10.43
C TYR A 203 -9.80 0.07 -11.93
N LEU A 204 -9.24 1.04 -12.65
CA LEU A 204 -9.10 1.02 -14.12
C LEU A 204 -7.72 0.51 -14.55
N ILE A 205 -6.69 0.59 -13.70
CA ILE A 205 -5.33 0.13 -14.00
C ILE A 205 -5.28 -1.33 -14.46
N PRO A 206 -6.02 -2.29 -13.86
CA PRO A 206 -6.04 -3.66 -14.37
C PRO A 206 -6.45 -3.79 -15.84
N GLU A 207 -7.31 -2.88 -16.35
CA GLU A 207 -7.69 -2.86 -17.75
C GLU A 207 -6.61 -2.24 -18.63
N ILE A 208 -5.89 -1.21 -18.15
CA ILE A 208 -4.73 -0.64 -18.84
C ILE A 208 -3.67 -1.72 -19.04
N VAL A 209 -3.30 -2.44 -17.95
CA VAL A 209 -2.33 -3.53 -18.00
C VAL A 209 -2.78 -4.60 -19.00
N LYS A 210 -4.04 -5.07 -18.90
CA LYS A 210 -4.59 -6.07 -19.82
C LYS A 210 -4.54 -5.63 -21.29
N THR A 211 -4.83 -4.37 -21.55
CA THR A 211 -4.83 -3.81 -22.90
C THR A 211 -3.45 -3.74 -23.50
N LEU A 212 -2.44 -3.37 -22.71
CA LEU A 212 -1.09 -3.09 -23.19
C LEU A 212 -0.18 -4.33 -23.18
N SER A 213 -0.25 -5.15 -22.14
CA SER A 213 0.60 -6.35 -22.00
C SER A 213 -0.05 -7.63 -22.51
N GLY A 214 -1.41 -7.68 -22.57
CA GLY A 214 -2.16 -8.89 -22.83
C GLY A 214 -2.36 -9.80 -21.61
N ASP A 215 -1.67 -9.56 -20.49
CA ASP A 215 -1.78 -10.33 -19.25
C ASP A 215 -2.87 -9.78 -18.32
N ASP A 216 -3.44 -10.64 -17.48
CA ASP A 216 -4.25 -10.17 -16.35
C ASP A 216 -3.35 -9.52 -15.29
N PHE A 217 -3.88 -8.52 -14.58
CA PHE A 217 -3.10 -7.65 -13.68
C PHE A 217 -2.33 -8.40 -12.59
N ASP A 218 -2.96 -9.36 -11.93
CA ASP A 218 -2.30 -10.22 -10.93
C ASP A 218 -1.20 -11.08 -11.56
N SER A 219 -1.46 -11.68 -12.72
CA SER A 219 -0.48 -12.50 -13.44
C SER A 219 0.71 -11.68 -13.97
N TYR A 220 0.47 -10.45 -14.44
CA TYR A 220 1.52 -9.53 -14.87
C TYR A 220 2.48 -9.21 -13.74
N LEU A 221 1.95 -8.82 -12.59
CA LEU A 221 2.76 -8.48 -11.41
C LEU A 221 3.42 -9.71 -10.78
N GLU A 222 2.73 -10.85 -10.73
CA GLU A 222 3.29 -12.08 -10.16
C GLU A 222 4.58 -12.51 -10.87
N LYS A 223 4.66 -12.39 -12.20
CA LYS A 223 5.88 -12.68 -12.97
C LYS A 223 7.05 -11.81 -12.50
N ILE A 224 6.81 -10.51 -12.27
CA ILE A 224 7.84 -9.56 -11.84
C ILE A 224 8.24 -9.84 -10.38
N TYR A 225 7.27 -10.01 -9.49
CA TYR A 225 7.54 -10.29 -8.08
C TYR A 225 8.30 -11.60 -7.87
N GLN A 226 7.95 -12.65 -8.62
CA GLN A 226 8.67 -13.93 -8.58
C GLN A 226 10.11 -13.79 -9.07
N LYS A 227 10.36 -13.07 -10.17
CA LYS A 227 11.71 -12.77 -10.64
C LYS A 227 12.55 -12.05 -9.59
N ALA A 228 11.92 -11.17 -8.81
CA ALA A 228 12.54 -10.43 -7.71
C ALA A 228 12.64 -11.23 -6.37
N GLY A 229 12.18 -12.48 -6.32
CA GLY A 229 12.21 -13.31 -5.11
C GLY A 229 11.20 -12.84 -4.02
N LEU A 230 10.12 -12.16 -4.41
CA LEU A 230 9.09 -11.60 -3.51
C LEU A 230 7.89 -12.56 -3.42
N GLU A 231 8.04 -13.60 -2.63
CA GLU A 231 7.11 -14.73 -2.65
C GLU A 231 5.74 -14.45 -2.02
N THR A 232 5.67 -13.51 -1.06
CA THR A 232 4.45 -13.21 -0.32
C THR A 232 3.63 -12.08 -0.93
N MET A 233 4.13 -11.41 -1.97
CA MET A 233 3.43 -10.34 -2.67
C MET A 233 2.41 -10.92 -3.65
N VAL A 234 1.17 -11.11 -3.19
CA VAL A 234 0.13 -11.82 -3.94
C VAL A 234 -1.24 -11.19 -3.80
N PHE A 235 -2.06 -11.33 -4.82
CA PHE A 235 -3.51 -11.15 -4.73
C PHE A 235 -4.19 -12.48 -4.38
N ASN A 236 -5.33 -12.41 -3.67
CA ASN A 236 -6.07 -13.61 -3.25
C ASN A 236 -5.16 -14.65 -2.57
N PRO A 237 -4.57 -14.35 -1.41
CA PRO A 237 -3.48 -15.11 -0.80
C PRO A 237 -3.84 -16.58 -0.51
N LEU A 238 -5.12 -16.91 -0.34
CA LEU A 238 -5.59 -18.29 -0.15
C LEU A 238 -5.33 -19.22 -1.34
N LYS A 239 -4.95 -18.69 -2.51
CA LYS A 239 -4.51 -19.52 -3.64
C LYS A 239 -3.13 -20.15 -3.41
N LYS A 240 -2.31 -19.55 -2.52
CA LYS A 240 -0.90 -19.93 -2.29
C LYS A 240 -0.62 -20.28 -0.82
N PHE A 241 -1.29 -19.64 0.12
CA PHE A 241 -1.01 -19.71 1.56
C PHE A 241 -2.18 -20.28 2.35
N GLN A 242 -1.87 -20.87 3.50
CA GLN A 242 -2.89 -21.36 4.43
C GLN A 242 -3.49 -20.19 5.23
N LEU A 243 -4.73 -20.33 5.66
CA LEU A 243 -5.47 -19.29 6.37
C LEU A 243 -4.75 -18.80 7.64
N ASN A 244 -4.10 -19.69 8.39
CA ASN A 244 -3.38 -19.36 9.62
C ASN A 244 -2.08 -18.55 9.40
N GLN A 245 -1.62 -18.42 8.15
CA GLN A 245 -0.49 -17.56 7.79
C GLN A 245 -0.94 -16.12 7.49
N ILE A 246 -2.23 -15.91 7.26
CA ILE A 246 -2.80 -14.63 6.88
C ILE A 246 -3.44 -14.00 8.11
N VAL A 247 -3.19 -12.71 8.32
CA VAL A 247 -3.74 -11.96 9.43
C VAL A 247 -5.17 -11.51 9.09
N PRO A 248 -6.19 -11.79 9.93
CA PRO A 248 -7.54 -11.27 9.73
C PRO A 248 -7.56 -9.75 9.88
N THR A 249 -8.45 -9.08 9.13
CA THR A 249 -8.48 -7.62 9.10
C THR A 249 -9.61 -7.00 9.91
N GLU A 250 -10.83 -7.53 9.83
CA GLU A 250 -12.01 -6.95 10.48
C GLU A 250 -13.10 -8.01 10.73
N ASP A 251 -13.89 -7.86 11.77
CA ASP A 251 -15.17 -8.53 11.93
C ASP A 251 -16.24 -7.63 11.27
N ASP A 252 -16.40 -7.81 9.93
CA ASP A 252 -17.24 -6.94 9.11
C ASP A 252 -18.73 -7.14 9.39
N SER A 253 -19.33 -6.23 10.13
CA SER A 253 -20.78 -6.10 10.31
C SER A 253 -21.47 -5.15 9.32
N PHE A 254 -20.69 -4.54 8.44
CA PHE A 254 -21.12 -3.46 7.56
C PHE A 254 -21.69 -3.96 6.22
N PHE A 255 -20.97 -4.86 5.54
CA PHE A 255 -21.32 -5.31 4.20
C PHE A 255 -21.41 -6.82 4.09
N ARG A 256 -20.36 -7.55 4.45
CA ARG A 256 -20.23 -9.00 4.24
C ARG A 256 -20.72 -9.83 5.41
N ASN A 257 -20.81 -9.24 6.60
CA ASN A 257 -21.26 -9.85 7.85
C ASN A 257 -20.50 -11.15 8.19
N PHE A 258 -19.15 -11.06 8.13
CA PHE A 258 -18.25 -12.15 8.53
C PHE A 258 -16.88 -11.61 8.86
N GLN A 259 -16.04 -12.42 9.53
CA GLN A 259 -14.64 -12.07 9.75
C GLN A 259 -13.88 -12.07 8.42
N ILE A 260 -13.33 -10.91 8.05
CA ILE A 260 -12.51 -10.77 6.84
C ILE A 260 -11.15 -11.40 7.10
N HIS A 261 -10.94 -12.59 6.57
CA HIS A 261 -9.73 -13.37 6.75
C HIS A 261 -9.35 -14.07 5.44
N GLY A 262 -8.14 -13.81 4.95
CA GLY A 262 -7.63 -14.39 3.69
C GLY A 262 -8.27 -13.82 2.42
N VAL A 263 -9.09 -12.79 2.54
CA VAL A 263 -9.71 -12.05 1.44
C VAL A 263 -9.50 -10.55 1.67
N VAL A 264 -9.50 -9.76 0.57
CA VAL A 264 -9.27 -8.32 0.64
C VAL A 264 -10.31 -7.60 1.51
N HIS A 265 -9.84 -6.66 2.33
CA HIS A 265 -10.70 -5.84 3.19
C HIS A 265 -11.59 -4.88 2.40
N ASP A 266 -11.02 -4.16 1.43
CA ASP A 266 -11.75 -3.19 0.61
C ASP A 266 -12.94 -3.83 -0.14
N GLU A 267 -14.14 -3.29 0.05
CA GLU A 267 -15.37 -3.82 -0.52
C GLU A 267 -15.36 -3.77 -2.05
N GLY A 268 -14.84 -2.67 -2.62
CA GLY A 268 -14.77 -2.50 -4.06
C GLY A 268 -13.77 -3.44 -4.71
N ALA A 269 -12.58 -3.62 -4.11
CA ALA A 269 -11.60 -4.59 -4.56
C ALA A 269 -12.12 -6.04 -4.45
N ALA A 270 -12.88 -6.36 -3.38
CA ALA A 270 -13.56 -7.65 -3.27
C ALA A 270 -14.56 -7.86 -4.43
N MET A 271 -15.29 -6.80 -4.81
CA MET A 271 -16.21 -6.82 -5.94
C MET A 271 -15.50 -6.87 -7.32
N MET A 272 -14.19 -6.60 -7.34
CA MET A 272 -13.28 -6.87 -8.48
C MET A 272 -12.64 -8.26 -8.40
N ASN A 273 -13.24 -9.20 -7.66
CA ASN A 273 -12.73 -10.55 -7.43
C ASN A 273 -11.41 -10.60 -6.67
N GLY A 274 -11.16 -9.63 -5.79
CA GLY A 274 -9.95 -9.52 -4.98
C GLY A 274 -8.72 -9.00 -5.72
N VAL A 275 -8.84 -8.64 -7.00
CA VAL A 275 -7.74 -8.15 -7.84
C VAL A 275 -8.05 -6.74 -8.33
N SER A 276 -7.43 -5.75 -7.71
CA SER A 276 -7.59 -4.35 -8.07
C SER A 276 -6.34 -3.55 -7.68
N ALA A 277 -6.06 -2.45 -8.38
CA ALA A 277 -4.89 -1.64 -8.06
C ALA A 277 -5.14 -0.64 -6.90
N ASN A 278 -6.39 -0.47 -6.42
CA ASN A 278 -6.68 0.38 -5.27
C ASN A 278 -6.40 -0.30 -3.93
N ALA A 279 -6.55 -1.63 -3.87
CA ALA A 279 -6.35 -2.50 -2.72
C ALA A 279 -6.34 -3.97 -3.18
N GLY A 280 -5.92 -4.91 -2.34
CA GLY A 280 -6.00 -6.34 -2.58
C GLY A 280 -4.66 -7.04 -2.69
N LEU A 281 -3.54 -6.32 -2.66
CA LEU A 281 -2.22 -6.93 -2.50
C LEU A 281 -2.00 -7.30 -1.04
N PHE A 282 -1.45 -8.48 -0.83
CA PHE A 282 -1.00 -8.99 0.48
C PHE A 282 0.49 -9.17 0.46
N SER A 283 1.14 -9.02 1.62
CA SER A 283 2.58 -9.28 1.79
C SER A 283 2.97 -9.43 3.26
N THR A 284 4.20 -9.90 3.49
CA THR A 284 4.93 -9.73 4.75
C THR A 284 5.71 -8.41 4.75
N GLY A 285 6.14 -7.96 5.94
CA GLY A 285 7.00 -6.78 6.05
C GLY A 285 8.36 -6.97 5.36
N SER A 286 8.90 -8.19 5.41
CA SER A 286 10.17 -8.52 4.77
C SER A 286 10.12 -8.39 3.25
N ASP A 287 9.10 -8.94 2.59
CA ASP A 287 9.02 -8.84 1.12
C ASP A 287 8.68 -7.42 0.68
N LEU A 288 7.84 -6.70 1.44
CA LEU A 288 7.54 -5.30 1.14
C LEU A 288 8.80 -4.41 1.27
N SER A 289 9.64 -4.64 2.28
CA SER A 289 10.89 -3.88 2.44
C SER A 289 11.89 -4.21 1.34
N LYS A 290 12.03 -5.48 0.94
CA LYS A 290 12.86 -5.89 -0.20
C LYS A 290 12.37 -5.29 -1.52
N PHE A 291 11.07 -5.23 -1.74
CA PHE A 291 10.50 -4.59 -2.92
C PHE A 291 10.94 -3.13 -3.03
N TYR A 292 10.89 -2.37 -1.93
CA TYR A 292 11.33 -0.98 -1.95
C TYR A 292 12.86 -0.82 -1.93
N GLN A 293 13.62 -1.84 -1.50
CA GLN A 293 15.06 -1.84 -1.67
C GLN A 293 15.47 -1.85 -3.15
N ILE A 294 14.70 -2.54 -4.01
CA ILE A 294 14.90 -2.51 -5.47
C ILE A 294 14.83 -1.07 -6.01
N PHE A 295 14.00 -0.20 -5.43
CA PHE A 295 13.88 1.20 -5.84
C PHE A 295 15.11 2.03 -5.45
N LEU A 296 15.84 1.65 -4.40
CA LEU A 296 17.07 2.31 -3.96
C LEU A 296 18.32 1.76 -4.66
N ASP A 297 18.30 0.47 -5.01
CA ASP A 297 19.45 -0.22 -5.63
C ASP A 297 19.59 0.02 -7.14
N GLY A 298 18.66 0.74 -7.73
CA GLY A 298 18.46 0.88 -9.17
C GLY A 298 19.57 1.53 -10.00
N ASP A 299 20.72 1.90 -9.39
CA ASP A 299 21.91 2.38 -10.10
C ASP A 299 22.92 1.24 -10.42
N ILE A 300 22.61 0.01 -10.01
CA ILE A 300 23.46 -1.16 -10.33
C ILE A 300 22.96 -1.72 -11.66
N GLU A 301 23.69 -1.44 -12.75
CA GLU A 301 23.49 -2.12 -14.03
C GLU A 301 23.68 -3.63 -13.83
N ASN A 302 22.59 -4.34 -13.65
CA ASN A 302 22.56 -5.78 -13.51
C ASN A 302 21.55 -6.34 -14.52
N GLU A 303 21.87 -7.44 -15.22
CA GLU A 303 20.96 -8.12 -16.15
C GLU A 303 19.64 -8.56 -15.49
N ASP A 304 19.60 -8.58 -14.16
CA ASP A 304 18.44 -8.90 -13.34
C ASP A 304 17.64 -7.68 -12.84
N GLN A 305 17.96 -6.47 -13.30
CA GLN A 305 17.25 -5.25 -12.92
C GLN A 305 15.74 -5.41 -13.15
N VAL A 306 14.96 -5.06 -12.13
CA VAL A 306 13.51 -5.20 -12.14
C VAL A 306 12.83 -3.96 -12.71
N ILE A 307 13.45 -2.76 -12.52
CA ILE A 307 12.97 -1.47 -12.98
C ILE A 307 14.13 -0.47 -13.07
N ASP A 308 14.16 0.37 -14.12
CA ASP A 308 15.17 1.42 -14.30
C ASP A 308 15.00 2.52 -13.25
N ASN A 309 16.11 2.94 -12.63
CA ASN A 309 16.13 4.00 -11.61
C ASN A 309 15.60 5.34 -12.15
N LYS A 310 15.77 5.64 -13.44
CA LYS A 310 15.20 6.86 -14.04
C LYS A 310 13.67 6.83 -14.01
N VAL A 311 13.07 5.65 -14.19
CA VAL A 311 11.63 5.48 -14.09
C VAL A 311 11.19 5.57 -12.63
N VAL A 312 11.93 4.97 -11.71
CA VAL A 312 11.68 5.12 -10.27
C VAL A 312 11.70 6.59 -9.88
N LYS A 313 12.77 7.32 -10.22
CA LYS A 313 12.89 8.76 -9.94
C LYS A 313 11.75 9.57 -10.56
N LEU A 314 11.40 9.33 -11.83
CA LEU A 314 10.27 9.99 -12.49
C LEU A 314 8.98 9.85 -11.66
N PHE A 315 8.71 8.68 -11.10
CA PHE A 315 7.45 8.45 -10.39
C PHE A 315 7.50 8.90 -8.92
N THR A 316 8.64 8.81 -8.26
CA THR A 316 8.77 9.13 -6.82
C THR A 316 9.17 10.57 -6.55
N GLU A 317 9.94 11.19 -7.46
CA GLU A 317 10.45 12.56 -7.33
C GLU A 317 9.67 13.57 -8.18
N TYR A 318 8.60 13.12 -8.87
CA TYR A 318 7.82 14.02 -9.72
C TYR A 318 7.24 15.18 -8.90
N GLU A 319 7.64 16.39 -9.26
CA GLU A 319 7.14 17.63 -8.69
C GLU A 319 6.29 18.37 -9.71
N ASN A 320 5.14 18.85 -9.27
CA ASN A 320 4.30 19.73 -10.04
C ASN A 320 4.33 21.12 -9.39
N GLU A 321 5.06 22.04 -9.98
CA GLU A 321 5.27 23.42 -9.47
C GLU A 321 3.95 24.17 -9.22
N ASN A 322 2.86 23.76 -9.86
CA ASN A 322 1.54 24.36 -9.70
C ASN A 322 0.74 23.79 -8.52
N LEU A 323 1.23 22.75 -7.86
CA LEU A 323 0.53 22.09 -6.75
C LEU A 323 1.00 22.61 -5.40
N LYS A 324 0.04 22.99 -4.55
CA LYS A 324 0.29 23.31 -3.13
C LYS A 324 0.67 22.09 -2.28
N PHE A 325 0.57 20.89 -2.86
CA PHE A 325 0.86 19.61 -2.20
C PHE A 325 1.81 18.81 -3.06
N TYR A 326 2.90 18.38 -2.45
CA TYR A 326 3.89 17.55 -3.11
C TYR A 326 3.42 16.09 -3.11
N ARG A 327 3.26 15.52 -4.30
CA ARG A 327 2.97 14.09 -4.51
C ARG A 327 3.78 13.59 -5.68
N GLY A 328 4.38 12.41 -5.52
CA GLY A 328 4.87 11.63 -6.64
C GLY A 328 3.70 11.00 -7.42
N LEU A 329 4.00 10.31 -8.49
CA LEU A 329 3.01 9.62 -9.32
C LEU A 329 2.54 8.33 -8.63
N GLY A 330 1.55 8.46 -7.75
CA GLY A 330 1.00 7.38 -6.94
C GLY A 330 1.65 7.23 -5.54
N PHE A 331 2.59 8.09 -5.18
CA PHE A 331 3.28 8.09 -3.89
C PHE A 331 2.94 9.35 -3.08
N ASP A 332 2.86 9.20 -1.75
CA ASP A 332 2.86 10.33 -0.83
C ASP A 332 4.28 10.87 -0.68
N LYS A 333 4.43 12.20 -0.61
CA LYS A 333 5.68 12.91 -0.33
C LYS A 333 5.58 13.73 0.96
N PRO A 334 6.70 14.18 1.53
CA PRO A 334 6.67 15.11 2.65
C PRO A 334 5.84 16.35 2.33
N LYS A 335 5.03 16.78 3.28
CA LYS A 335 4.29 18.04 3.15
C LYS A 335 5.22 19.22 3.34
N PRO A 336 5.01 20.36 2.66
CA PRO A 336 5.84 21.57 2.81
C PRO A 336 5.91 22.08 4.25
N ARG A 337 4.89 21.75 5.06
CA ARG A 337 4.84 22.03 6.48
C ARG A 337 4.47 20.77 7.22
N TYR A 338 5.38 20.31 8.07
CA TYR A 338 5.14 19.18 8.95
C TYR A 338 4.07 19.52 10.00
N ASP A 339 3.16 18.58 10.23
CA ASP A 339 2.17 18.62 11.32
C ASP A 339 1.95 17.20 11.82
N ILE A 340 2.35 16.94 13.06
CA ILE A 340 2.25 15.60 13.69
C ILE A 340 0.83 15.03 13.69
N ASN A 341 -0.19 15.88 13.73
CA ASN A 341 -1.60 15.45 13.74
C ASN A 341 -2.09 15.05 12.35
N ASN A 342 -1.37 15.44 11.30
CA ASN A 342 -1.73 15.23 9.89
C ASN A 342 -0.65 14.51 9.08
N CYS A 343 0.48 14.15 9.69
CA CYS A 343 1.56 13.37 9.08
C CYS A 343 1.66 11.98 9.71
N THR A 344 1.93 10.96 8.91
CA THR A 344 2.13 9.58 9.37
C THR A 344 3.59 9.15 9.31
N TYR A 345 4.46 10.04 8.87
CA TYR A 345 5.90 9.89 8.72
C TYR A 345 6.66 10.79 9.71
N SER A 346 7.97 10.58 9.85
CA SER A 346 8.86 11.35 10.73
C SER A 346 9.00 12.80 10.26
N ARG A 347 9.24 13.70 11.20
CA ARG A 347 9.64 15.10 10.92
C ARG A 347 11.01 15.22 10.26
N TYR A 348 11.81 14.18 10.36
CA TYR A 348 13.21 14.14 9.91
C TYR A 348 13.39 13.55 8.52
N VAL A 349 12.31 13.23 7.82
CA VAL A 349 12.40 12.68 6.46
C VAL A 349 12.95 13.71 5.48
N SER A 350 13.75 13.27 4.51
CA SER A 350 14.24 14.11 3.43
C SER A 350 13.15 14.52 2.44
N ASP A 351 13.35 15.59 1.69
CA ASP A 351 12.42 16.05 0.64
C ASP A 351 12.31 15.03 -0.50
N SER A 352 13.36 14.25 -0.76
CA SER A 352 13.34 13.17 -1.76
C SER A 352 12.51 11.96 -1.33
N SER A 353 12.21 11.83 -0.03
CA SER A 353 11.52 10.66 0.53
C SER A 353 10.08 10.51 0.04
N TYR A 354 9.57 9.29 0.11
CA TYR A 354 8.22 8.95 -0.33
C TYR A 354 7.68 7.72 0.41
N GLY A 355 6.36 7.56 0.38
CA GLY A 355 5.73 6.41 1.00
C GLY A 355 4.25 6.33 0.76
N HIS A 356 3.56 5.54 1.55
CA HIS A 356 2.10 5.47 1.56
C HIS A 356 1.57 4.79 2.83
N SER A 357 0.33 5.09 3.20
CA SER A 357 -0.36 4.40 4.29
C SER A 357 -1.53 3.56 3.78
N GLY A 358 -1.84 2.48 4.49
CA GLY A 358 -2.99 1.61 4.23
C GLY A 358 -4.07 1.72 5.32
N TYR A 359 -5.32 1.59 4.92
CA TYR A 359 -6.49 1.69 5.81
C TYR A 359 -6.46 0.67 6.94
N THR A 360 -5.95 -0.53 6.66
CA THR A 360 -5.79 -1.62 7.64
C THR A 360 -4.78 -1.35 8.75
N GLY A 361 -4.02 -0.24 8.65
CA GLY A 361 -2.99 0.15 9.61
C GLY A 361 -1.57 -0.10 9.13
N THR A 362 -1.42 -0.40 7.86
CA THR A 362 -0.14 -0.61 7.18
C THR A 362 0.50 0.72 6.77
N PHE A 363 1.83 0.73 6.65
CA PHE A 363 2.61 1.90 6.30
C PHE A 363 3.98 1.47 5.77
N PHE A 364 4.50 2.19 4.80
CA PHE A 364 5.91 2.19 4.44
C PHE A 364 6.40 3.59 4.14
N TRP A 365 7.68 3.81 4.33
CA TRP A 365 8.37 5.03 3.93
C TRP A 365 9.78 4.69 3.47
N VAL A 366 10.19 5.32 2.38
CA VAL A 366 11.51 5.18 1.75
C VAL A 366 12.16 6.55 1.73
N ASP A 367 13.38 6.64 2.18
CA ASP A 367 14.19 7.85 2.15
C ASP A 367 15.49 7.59 1.38
N PRO A 368 15.56 7.99 0.10
CA PRO A 368 16.73 7.77 -0.73
C PRO A 368 17.98 8.50 -0.23
N GLU A 369 17.84 9.70 0.33
CA GLU A 369 18.97 10.50 0.84
C GLU A 369 19.67 9.79 2.00
N HIS A 370 18.87 9.12 2.84
CA HIS A 370 19.39 8.38 3.99
C HIS A 370 19.52 6.89 3.74
N ASN A 371 19.23 6.39 2.53
CA ASN A 371 19.18 4.97 2.19
C ASN A 371 18.46 4.16 3.28
N LEU A 372 17.25 4.63 3.63
CA LEU A 372 16.45 4.13 4.75
C LEU A 372 15.06 3.69 4.27
N ILE A 373 14.65 2.50 4.70
CA ILE A 373 13.30 1.98 4.48
C ILE A 373 12.69 1.61 5.81
N PHE A 374 11.49 2.12 6.07
CA PHE A 374 10.67 1.74 7.20
C PHE A 374 9.36 1.12 6.75
N VAL A 375 9.07 -0.09 7.21
CA VAL A 375 7.80 -0.80 6.98
C VAL A 375 7.15 -1.09 8.33
N PHE A 376 5.87 -0.78 8.42
CA PHE A 376 5.02 -1.08 9.56
C PHE A 376 3.73 -1.73 9.06
N LEU A 377 3.48 -2.99 9.43
CA LEU A 377 2.25 -3.70 9.09
C LEU A 377 1.47 -4.00 10.36
N SER A 378 0.18 -3.68 10.37
CA SER A 378 -0.75 -4.05 11.43
C SER A 378 -2.15 -4.29 10.87
N ASN A 379 -3.00 -4.88 11.70
CA ASN A 379 -4.43 -5.02 11.41
C ASN A 379 -5.26 -4.17 12.39
N ARG A 380 -4.99 -2.85 12.44
CA ARG A 380 -5.64 -1.94 13.38
C ARG A 380 -7.17 -1.94 13.30
N VAL A 381 -7.73 -2.32 12.15
CA VAL A 381 -9.18 -2.42 11.93
C VAL A 381 -9.79 -3.69 12.53
N TYR A 382 -8.98 -4.60 13.07
CA TYR A 382 -9.48 -5.72 13.84
C TYR A 382 -9.73 -5.28 15.31
N ASP A 383 -10.88 -5.54 15.89
CA ASP A 383 -12.07 -6.21 15.37
C ASP A 383 -13.00 -5.26 14.59
N SER A 384 -12.79 -3.94 14.71
CA SER A 384 -13.64 -2.91 14.11
C SER A 384 -12.84 -1.80 13.42
N ARG A 385 -13.31 -1.35 12.26
CA ARG A 385 -12.77 -0.19 11.51
C ARG A 385 -12.82 1.13 12.28
N ASP A 386 -13.63 1.21 13.33
CA ASP A 386 -13.76 2.41 14.18
C ASP A 386 -12.56 2.63 15.11
N ASN A 387 -11.66 1.65 15.24
CA ASN A 387 -10.44 1.78 16.01
C ASN A 387 -9.46 2.76 15.32
N LYS A 388 -9.26 3.94 15.93
CA LYS A 388 -8.36 5.01 15.43
C LYS A 388 -7.11 5.20 16.31
N LYS A 389 -6.90 4.37 17.31
CA LYS A 389 -5.81 4.53 18.29
C LYS A 389 -4.42 4.58 17.67
N ILE A 390 -4.19 3.89 16.56
CA ILE A 390 -2.90 3.95 15.86
C ILE A 390 -2.51 5.38 15.46
N SER A 391 -3.48 6.20 15.08
CA SER A 391 -3.30 7.62 14.72
C SER A 391 -3.42 8.53 15.94
N GLU A 392 -4.36 8.29 16.83
CA GLU A 392 -4.56 9.09 18.05
C GLU A 392 -3.32 9.07 18.95
N LEU A 393 -2.59 7.95 18.97
CA LEU A 393 -1.35 7.78 19.73
C LEU A 393 -0.09 8.06 18.91
N ASN A 394 -0.21 8.48 17.68
CA ASN A 394 0.89 8.77 16.74
C ASN A 394 1.94 7.64 16.66
N ILE A 395 1.50 6.36 16.76
CA ILE A 395 2.41 5.22 16.95
C ILE A 395 3.45 5.13 15.83
N ARG A 396 3.01 5.23 14.56
CA ARG A 396 3.91 5.14 13.39
C ARG A 396 4.90 6.29 13.35
N THR A 397 4.44 7.51 13.57
CA THR A 397 5.25 8.72 13.59
C THR A 397 6.30 8.67 14.69
N ASN A 398 5.91 8.30 15.92
CA ASN A 398 6.83 8.20 17.05
C ASN A 398 7.93 7.14 16.82
N ILE A 399 7.59 5.99 16.23
CA ILE A 399 8.57 4.96 15.86
C ILE A 399 9.50 5.47 14.76
N HIS A 400 8.95 6.15 13.76
CA HIS A 400 9.71 6.68 12.65
C HIS A 400 10.67 7.79 13.11
N ASP A 401 10.26 8.67 14.02
CA ASP A 401 11.14 9.66 14.66
C ASP A 401 12.29 8.95 15.38
N LEU A 402 12.03 7.92 16.18
CA LEU A 402 13.07 7.14 16.86
C LEU A 402 14.07 6.48 15.90
N ILE A 403 13.61 6.03 14.73
CA ILE A 403 14.48 5.44 13.71
C ILE A 403 15.48 6.50 13.23
N TYR A 404 15.03 7.70 12.86
CA TYR A 404 15.90 8.79 12.44
C TYR A 404 16.86 9.21 13.56
N GLU A 405 16.38 9.49 14.76
CA GLU A 405 17.18 9.90 15.91
C GLU A 405 18.31 8.92 16.29
N ASN A 406 18.21 7.67 15.88
CA ASN A 406 19.20 6.65 16.23
C ASN A 406 20.01 6.13 15.03
N LEU A 407 19.54 6.27 13.80
CA LEU A 407 20.20 5.70 12.61
C LEU A 407 20.69 6.74 11.60
N VAL A 408 20.28 8.00 11.75
CA VAL A 408 20.65 9.10 10.85
C VAL A 408 21.40 10.17 11.65
N GLU A 409 22.50 10.67 11.10
CA GLU A 409 23.15 11.88 11.64
C GLU A 409 22.27 13.08 11.31
N LEU A 410 21.57 13.60 12.30
CA LEU A 410 20.70 14.77 12.15
C LEU A 410 21.52 16.05 12.31
N ASP A 411 21.43 16.94 11.34
CA ASP A 411 22.04 18.24 11.43
C ASP A 411 21.26 19.11 12.43
N SER A 412 21.90 19.47 13.56
CA SER A 412 21.24 20.17 14.67
C SER A 412 20.64 21.52 14.29
N ASP A 413 21.07 22.11 13.17
CA ASP A 413 20.68 23.46 12.75
C ASP A 413 19.45 23.48 11.83
N VAL A 414 19.01 22.34 11.32
CA VAL A 414 17.90 22.25 10.34
C VAL A 414 16.54 21.98 10.99
N TYR A 415 16.52 21.45 12.22
CA TYR A 415 15.31 20.91 12.86
C TYR A 415 14.83 21.68 14.12
N LEU A 416 15.44 22.85 14.41
CA LEU A 416 15.00 23.81 15.42
C LEU A 416 14.14 24.91 14.77
#